data_7c34db4cc385f930fbbfa7de276086ff
#
_entry.id   7c34db4cc385f930fbbfa7de276086ff
#
_cell.length_a   1.000
_cell.length_b   1.000
_cell.length_c   1.000
_cell.angle_alpha   90.00
_cell.angle_beta   90.00
_cell.angle_gamma   90.00
#
_symmetry.space_group_name_H-M   'P 1'
#
loop_
_entity.id
_entity.type
_entity.pdbx_description
1 polymer ?
#
loop_
_entity_poly.entity_id
_entity_poly.type
_entity_poly.pdbx_seq_one_letter_code
_entity_poly.pdbx_strand_id
1 'polypeptide(L)'
;MGHTPLGAGSVFGLLAILLTQVSSGLMSDDEIAFAGPLTRFVSNTTVNLATNYHKNIGSWIILALVVLHVAAILFYLWRQQNLIKPMLHGDKLLPTVVPASRDDWASRLAALVIFGVCAAFVMWIARLAV
;
A
#
# COMPACT_ATOMS: atom_id res chain seq x y z
N MET A 1 13.13 -19.56 2.55
CA MET A 1 14.07 -18.42 2.70
C MET A 1 13.26 -17.24 3.19
N GLY A 2 13.45 -16.83 4.46
CA GLY A 2 12.82 -15.64 5.01
C GLY A 2 13.39 -14.38 4.36
N HIS A 3 12.62 -13.32 4.36
CA HIS A 3 13.08 -12.00 3.94
C HIS A 3 14.36 -11.64 4.69
N THR A 4 15.33 -11.05 4.01
CA THR A 4 16.46 -10.44 4.70
C THR A 4 15.93 -9.35 5.65
N PRO A 5 16.56 -9.08 6.80
CA PRO A 5 16.10 -8.03 7.72
C PRO A 5 15.88 -6.68 7.04
N LEU A 6 16.71 -6.33 6.04
CA LEU A 6 16.55 -5.14 5.20
C LEU A 6 15.30 -5.20 4.34
N GLY A 7 14.98 -6.37 3.76
CA GLY A 7 13.75 -6.55 2.96
C GLY A 7 12.49 -6.41 3.80
N ALA A 8 12.48 -6.97 5.01
CA ALA A 8 11.37 -6.79 5.95
C ALA A 8 11.22 -5.31 6.36
N GLY A 9 12.33 -4.64 6.70
CA GLY A 9 12.33 -3.22 7.04
C GLY A 9 11.79 -2.32 5.93
N SER A 10 12.12 -2.61 4.66
CA SER A 10 11.60 -1.85 3.51
C SER A 10 10.07 -2.00 3.34
N VAL A 11 9.53 -3.19 3.60
CA VAL A 11 8.07 -3.41 3.55
C VAL A 11 7.36 -2.59 4.63
N PHE A 12 7.85 -2.63 5.88
CA PHE A 12 7.26 -1.82 6.95
C PHE A 12 7.38 -0.32 6.68
N GLY A 13 8.51 0.14 6.15
CA GLY A 13 8.71 1.53 5.76
C GLY A 13 7.72 1.98 4.68
N LEU A 14 7.55 1.17 3.63
CA LEU A 14 6.56 1.43 2.56
C LEU A 14 5.13 1.49 3.09
N LEU A 15 4.74 0.54 3.94
CA LEU A 15 3.42 0.52 4.55
C LEU A 15 3.17 1.74 5.43
N ALA A 16 4.16 2.17 6.21
CA ALA A 16 4.07 3.39 7.03
C ALA A 16 3.88 4.64 6.17
N ILE A 17 4.63 4.78 5.07
CA ILE A 17 4.49 5.90 4.13
C ILE A 17 3.12 5.89 3.47
N LEU A 18 2.64 4.74 3.00
CA LEU A 18 1.31 4.60 2.40
C LEU A 18 0.20 4.93 3.41
N LEU A 19 0.31 4.43 4.64
CA LEU A 19 -0.65 4.73 5.70
C LEU A 19 -0.71 6.23 6.00
N THR A 20 0.44 6.89 6.09
CA THR A 20 0.52 8.34 6.31
C THR A 20 -0.08 9.11 5.13
N GLN A 21 0.19 8.67 3.90
CA GLN A 21 -0.37 9.28 2.70
C GLN A 21 -1.89 9.14 2.63
N VAL A 22 -2.43 7.97 2.93
CA VAL A 22 -3.88 7.75 2.97
C VAL A 22 -4.51 8.55 4.10
N SER A 23 -3.95 8.50 5.31
CA SER A 23 -4.50 9.24 6.46
C SER A 23 -4.50 10.75 6.22
N SER A 24 -3.43 11.30 5.64
CA SER A 24 -3.38 12.73 5.30
C SER A 24 -4.39 13.08 4.21
N GLY A 25 -4.58 12.23 3.20
CA GLY A 25 -5.59 12.44 2.16
C GLY A 25 -7.03 12.44 2.70
N LEU A 26 -7.34 11.57 3.66
CA LEU A 26 -8.67 11.54 4.31
C LEU A 26 -8.97 12.80 5.12
N MET A 27 -7.94 13.53 5.56
CA MET A 27 -8.05 14.78 6.32
C MET A 27 -7.73 16.03 5.48
N SER A 28 -7.46 15.87 4.18
CA SER A 28 -7.11 16.98 3.27
C SER A 28 -8.35 17.71 2.78
N ASP A 29 -8.20 19.02 2.55
CA ASP A 29 -9.20 19.88 1.93
C ASP A 29 -8.50 20.77 0.90
N ASP A 30 -9.04 20.88 -0.30
CA ASP A 30 -8.50 21.77 -1.33
C ASP A 30 -9.23 23.13 -1.38
N GLU A 31 -10.20 23.35 -0.49
CA GLU A 31 -11.02 24.56 -0.33
C GLU A 31 -11.82 24.94 -1.60
N ILE A 32 -11.88 24.07 -2.61
CA ILE A 32 -12.52 24.34 -3.90
C ILE A 32 -13.58 23.29 -4.23
N ALA A 33 -13.17 22.03 -4.34
CA ALA A 33 -14.02 20.97 -4.87
C ALA A 33 -14.00 19.68 -4.04
N PHE A 34 -13.01 19.48 -3.19
CA PHE A 34 -12.84 18.23 -2.46
C PHE A 34 -12.45 18.47 -1.01
N ALA A 35 -13.24 17.92 -0.09
CA ALA A 35 -12.94 17.78 1.32
C ALA A 35 -12.93 16.29 1.70
N GLY A 36 -11.87 15.86 2.33
CA GLY A 36 -11.73 14.49 2.80
C GLY A 36 -12.76 14.14 3.88
N PRO A 37 -13.16 12.86 4.01
CA PRO A 37 -14.24 12.44 4.91
C PRO A 37 -13.97 12.70 6.40
N LEU A 38 -12.72 12.91 6.78
CA LEU A 38 -12.32 13.14 8.17
C LEU A 38 -12.06 14.60 8.51
N THR A 39 -12.16 15.52 7.57
CA THR A 39 -11.90 16.98 7.79
C THR A 39 -12.77 17.54 8.91
N ARG A 40 -14.04 17.16 8.99
CA ARG A 40 -14.98 17.61 10.01
C ARG A 40 -14.68 17.16 11.45
N PHE A 41 -13.79 16.19 11.61
CA PHE A 41 -13.44 15.65 12.94
C PHE A 41 -12.12 16.18 13.48
N VAL A 42 -11.43 17.01 12.72
CA VAL A 42 -10.13 17.56 13.07
C VAL A 42 -10.12 19.09 12.96
N SER A 43 -9.15 19.73 13.61
CA SER A 43 -9.02 21.19 13.56
C SER A 43 -8.56 21.67 12.16
N ASN A 44 -8.88 22.90 11.80
CA ASN A 44 -8.41 23.51 10.54
C ASN A 44 -6.89 23.51 10.43
N THR A 45 -6.17 23.68 11.55
CA THR A 45 -4.71 23.57 11.57
C THR A 45 -4.25 22.16 11.14
N THR A 46 -4.92 21.11 11.63
CA THR A 46 -4.63 19.73 11.25
C THR A 46 -4.95 19.47 9.78
N VAL A 47 -6.08 19.99 9.28
CA VAL A 47 -6.46 19.92 7.87
C VAL A 47 -5.37 20.53 6.99
N ASN A 48 -4.91 21.74 7.31
CA ASN A 48 -3.89 22.45 6.54
C ASN A 48 -2.55 21.69 6.54
N LEU A 49 -2.13 21.13 7.69
CA LEU A 49 -0.93 20.31 7.78
C LEU A 49 -1.06 19.03 6.95
N ALA A 50 -2.21 18.35 7.04
CA ALA A 50 -2.48 17.12 6.30
C ALA A 50 -2.49 17.40 4.78
N THR A 51 -3.14 18.48 4.34
CA THR A 51 -3.21 18.89 2.94
C THR A 51 -1.81 19.21 2.40
N ASN A 52 -1.03 19.99 3.15
CA ASN A 52 0.33 20.33 2.75
C ASN A 52 1.22 19.09 2.64
N TYR A 53 1.17 18.19 3.62
CA TYR A 53 1.91 16.93 3.56
C TYR A 53 1.46 16.09 2.37
N HIS A 54 0.16 15.85 2.22
CA HIS A 54 -0.40 14.99 1.18
C HIS A 54 -0.03 15.46 -0.23
N LYS A 55 -0.16 16.75 -0.50
CA LYS A 55 0.09 17.35 -1.82
C LYS A 55 1.59 17.57 -2.11
N ASN A 56 2.33 18.12 -1.15
CA ASN A 56 3.67 18.67 -1.40
C ASN A 56 4.82 17.75 -0.95
N ILE A 57 4.58 16.87 0.00
CA ILE A 57 5.62 15.99 0.55
C ILE A 57 5.33 14.53 0.19
N GLY A 58 4.19 14.02 0.64
CA GLY A 58 3.85 12.61 0.50
C GLY A 58 3.70 12.17 -0.95
N SER A 59 3.11 13.01 -1.81
CA SER A 59 2.99 12.74 -3.24
C SER A 59 4.35 12.56 -3.92
N TRP A 60 5.34 13.41 -3.61
CA TRP A 60 6.68 13.29 -4.15
C TRP A 60 7.43 12.07 -3.62
N ILE A 61 7.25 11.75 -2.32
CA ILE A 61 7.82 10.53 -1.74
C ILE A 61 7.26 9.29 -2.45
N ILE A 62 5.92 9.21 -2.64
CA ILE A 62 5.29 8.09 -3.34
C ILE A 62 5.78 8.00 -4.78
N LEU A 63 5.85 9.12 -5.51
CA LEU A 63 6.35 9.14 -6.88
C LEU A 63 7.79 8.62 -6.94
N ALA A 64 8.67 9.08 -6.07
CA ALA A 64 10.06 8.62 -6.00
C ALA A 64 10.15 7.11 -5.71
N LEU A 65 9.32 6.61 -4.79
CA LEU A 65 9.26 5.17 -4.47
C LEU A 65 8.76 4.33 -5.65
N VAL A 66 7.75 4.80 -6.39
CA VAL A 66 7.26 4.13 -7.61
C VAL A 66 8.35 4.09 -8.68
N VAL A 67 9.02 5.21 -8.93
CA VAL A 67 10.13 5.26 -9.89
C VAL A 67 11.26 4.31 -9.49
N LEU A 68 11.65 4.32 -8.22
CA LEU A 68 12.68 3.42 -7.69
C LEU A 68 12.26 1.94 -7.81
N HIS A 69 11.00 1.63 -7.55
CA HIS A 69 10.46 0.27 -7.67
C HIS A 69 10.51 -0.22 -9.13
N VAL A 70 10.05 0.61 -10.06
CA VAL A 70 10.11 0.29 -11.51
C VAL A 70 11.55 0.14 -11.97
N ALA A 71 12.46 1.05 -11.56
CA ALA A 71 13.88 0.97 -11.90
C ALA A 71 14.51 -0.32 -11.36
N ALA A 72 14.17 -0.74 -10.14
CA ALA A 72 14.63 -2.00 -9.57
C ALA A 72 14.15 -3.21 -10.39
N ILE A 73 12.88 -3.25 -10.79
CA ILE A 73 12.33 -4.32 -11.65
C ILE A 73 13.10 -4.39 -12.97
N LEU A 74 13.30 -3.25 -13.63
CA LEU A 74 14.03 -3.18 -14.90
C LEU A 74 15.48 -3.62 -14.74
N PHE A 75 16.14 -3.22 -13.65
CA PHE A 75 17.50 -3.66 -13.33
C PHE A 75 17.59 -5.19 -13.16
N TYR A 76 16.64 -5.81 -12.44
CA TYR A 76 16.61 -7.27 -12.28
C TYR A 76 16.30 -7.98 -13.60
N LEU A 77 15.41 -7.44 -14.43
CA LEU A 77 15.16 -7.96 -15.78
C LEU A 77 16.43 -7.92 -16.64
N TRP A 78 17.16 -6.80 -16.60
CA TRP A 78 18.43 -6.66 -17.33
C TRP A 78 19.47 -7.68 -16.84
N ARG A 79 19.47 -7.99 -15.54
CA ARG A 79 20.29 -9.04 -14.95
C ARG A 79 19.79 -10.47 -15.20
N GLN A 80 18.87 -10.64 -16.16
CA GLN A 80 18.27 -11.95 -16.50
C GLN A 80 17.49 -12.62 -15.36
N GLN A 81 17.13 -11.85 -14.31
CA GLN A 81 16.31 -12.32 -13.20
C GLN A 81 14.87 -11.86 -13.39
N ASN A 82 14.07 -12.73 -14.00
CA ASN A 82 12.64 -12.38 -14.21
C ASN A 82 11.86 -12.56 -12.90
N LEU A 83 11.57 -11.44 -12.25
CA LEU A 83 10.76 -11.41 -11.02
C LEU A 83 9.26 -11.30 -11.33
N ILE A 84 8.88 -10.87 -12.53
CA ILE A 84 7.48 -10.62 -12.90
C ILE A 84 6.71 -11.93 -13.03
N LYS A 85 7.27 -12.93 -13.72
CA LYS A 85 6.61 -14.23 -13.91
C LYS A 85 6.21 -14.90 -12.58
N PRO A 86 7.11 -15.04 -11.57
CA PRO A 86 6.74 -15.59 -10.27
C PRO A 86 5.68 -14.77 -9.53
N MET A 87 5.67 -13.43 -9.70
CA MET A 87 4.68 -12.57 -9.07
C MET A 87 3.29 -12.74 -9.66
N LEU A 88 3.18 -12.99 -10.98
CA LEU A 88 1.90 -13.17 -11.67
C LEU A 88 1.32 -14.58 -11.53
N HIS A 89 2.18 -15.61 -11.53
CA HIS A 89 1.74 -17.00 -11.53
C HIS A 89 1.87 -17.68 -10.16
N GLY A 90 2.52 -17.02 -9.19
CA GLY A 90 2.74 -17.58 -7.85
C GLY A 90 3.81 -18.67 -7.77
N ASP A 91 4.31 -19.17 -8.89
CA ASP A 91 5.23 -20.29 -8.96
C ASP A 91 6.68 -19.83 -9.20
N LYS A 92 7.59 -20.26 -8.33
CA LYS A 92 9.02 -20.07 -8.49
C LYS A 92 9.72 -21.43 -8.43
N LEU A 93 10.51 -21.75 -9.46
CA LEU A 93 11.39 -22.90 -9.43
C LEU A 93 12.47 -22.69 -8.37
N LEU A 94 12.45 -23.50 -7.33
CA LEU A 94 13.42 -23.46 -6.25
C LEU A 94 14.38 -24.66 -6.38
N PRO A 95 15.67 -24.47 -6.10
CA PRO A 95 16.66 -25.58 -6.18
C PRO A 95 16.48 -26.61 -5.07
N THR A 96 15.64 -26.31 -4.06
CA THR A 96 15.35 -27.23 -2.94
C THR A 96 13.84 -27.37 -2.77
N VAL A 97 13.39 -28.56 -2.39
CA VAL A 97 11.99 -28.83 -2.07
C VAL A 97 11.63 -28.05 -0.81
N VAL A 98 10.71 -27.10 -0.94
CA VAL A 98 10.12 -26.37 0.20
C VAL A 98 8.64 -26.73 0.29
N PRO A 99 8.04 -26.77 1.50
CA PRO A 99 6.61 -26.99 1.64
C PRO A 99 5.84 -25.92 0.86
N ALA A 100 4.84 -26.35 0.10
CA ALA A 100 3.96 -25.42 -0.63
C ALA A 100 3.20 -24.52 0.35
N SER A 101 2.86 -23.32 -0.10
CA SER A 101 1.98 -22.44 0.67
C SER A 101 0.61 -23.11 0.86
N ARG A 102 -0.02 -22.86 2.03
CA ARG A 102 -1.37 -23.38 2.28
C ARG A 102 -2.35 -22.67 1.34
N ASP A 103 -2.98 -23.45 0.48
CA ASP A 103 -4.10 -23.03 -0.38
C ASP A 103 -5.29 -23.95 -0.12
N ASP A 104 -5.77 -23.91 1.13
CA ASP A 104 -6.96 -24.67 1.56
C ASP A 104 -8.20 -23.78 1.59
N TRP A 105 -9.37 -24.42 1.66
CA TRP A 105 -10.66 -23.72 1.75
C TRP A 105 -10.73 -22.74 2.93
N ALA A 106 -10.12 -23.07 4.05
CA ALA A 106 -10.08 -22.21 5.23
C ALA A 106 -9.32 -20.91 4.96
N SER A 107 -8.16 -21.00 4.27
CA SER A 107 -7.38 -19.82 3.89
C SER A 107 -8.13 -18.91 2.90
N ARG A 108 -8.85 -19.50 1.94
CA ARG A 108 -9.68 -18.76 0.98
C ARG A 108 -10.86 -18.08 1.66
N LEU A 109 -11.52 -18.76 2.59
CA LEU A 109 -12.61 -18.19 3.36
C LEU A 109 -12.10 -17.04 4.25
N ALA A 110 -10.96 -17.23 4.94
CA ALA A 110 -10.34 -16.17 5.73
C ALA A 110 -10.02 -14.94 4.87
N ALA A 111 -9.47 -15.12 3.69
CA ALA A 111 -9.19 -14.03 2.76
C ALA A 111 -10.47 -13.29 2.33
N LEU A 112 -11.56 -14.00 2.04
CA LEU A 112 -12.85 -13.41 1.70
C LEU A 112 -13.44 -12.61 2.88
N VAL A 113 -13.35 -13.13 4.09
CA VAL A 113 -13.83 -12.42 5.31
C VAL A 113 -13.02 -11.14 5.52
N ILE A 114 -11.69 -11.21 5.44
CA ILE A 114 -10.81 -10.04 5.58
C ILE A 114 -11.13 -9.00 4.49
N PHE A 115 -11.28 -9.43 3.25
CA PHE A 115 -11.65 -8.55 2.14
C PHE A 115 -13.01 -7.88 2.40
N GLY A 116 -14.02 -8.64 2.84
CA GLY A 116 -15.34 -8.11 3.17
C GLY A 116 -15.31 -7.07 4.30
N VAL A 117 -14.54 -7.34 5.35
CA VAL A 117 -14.35 -6.39 6.47
C VAL A 117 -13.66 -5.11 5.99
N CYS A 118 -12.59 -5.24 5.20
CA CYS A 118 -11.90 -4.08 4.64
C CYS A 118 -12.82 -3.27 3.71
N ALA A 119 -13.59 -3.92 2.84
CA ALA A 119 -14.52 -3.27 1.95
C ALA A 119 -15.62 -2.52 2.74
N ALA A 120 -16.20 -3.15 3.76
CA ALA A 120 -17.19 -2.54 4.63
C ALA A 120 -16.62 -1.31 5.37
N PHE A 121 -15.38 -1.41 5.85
CA PHE A 121 -14.70 -0.30 6.51
C PHE A 121 -14.46 0.89 5.57
N VAL A 122 -13.99 0.63 4.34
CA VAL A 122 -13.80 1.68 3.32
C VAL A 122 -15.13 2.34 2.97
N MET A 123 -16.18 1.54 2.76
CA MET A 123 -17.53 2.07 2.48
C MET A 123 -18.07 2.91 3.64
N TRP A 124 -17.80 2.50 4.87
CA TRP A 124 -18.19 3.27 6.04
C TRP A 124 -17.48 4.63 6.08
N ILE A 125 -16.15 4.65 5.89
CA ILE A 125 -15.39 5.91 5.82
C ILE A 125 -15.90 6.81 4.67
N ALA A 126 -16.13 6.25 3.49
CA ALA A 126 -16.61 7.01 2.34
C ALA A 126 -17.97 7.68 2.61
N ARG A 127 -18.84 7.03 3.38
CA ARG A 127 -20.14 7.63 3.80
C ARG A 127 -20.00 8.77 4.81
N LEU A 128 -18.85 8.89 5.47
CA LEU A 128 -18.61 10.04 6.36
C LEU A 128 -18.39 11.35 5.58
N ALA A 129 -18.09 11.28 4.29
CA ALA A 129 -17.91 12.44 3.42
C ALA A 129 -19.25 13.08 2.96
N VAL A 130 -20.38 12.37 3.12
CA VAL A 130 -21.73 12.81 2.78
C VAL A 130 -22.41 13.24 4.07
#